data_44fad1d2b63178aee56e7cda131a5d0d
#
_entry.id   44fad1d2b63178aee56e7cda131a5d0d
#
_cell.length_a   1.000
_cell.length_b   1.000
_cell.length_c   1.000
_cell.angle_alpha   90.00
_cell.angle_beta   90.00
_cell.angle_gamma   90.00
#
_symmetry.space_group_name_H-M   'P 1'
#
loop_
_entity.id
_entity.type
_entity.pdbx_description
1 polymer ?
#
loop_
_entity_poly.entity_id
_entity_poly.type
_entity_poly.pdbx_seq_one_letter_code
_entity_poly.pdbx_strand_id
1 'polypeptide(L)'
;MAGFVHVALVEYEEEYCNVLKLNRPEWNVICKDVRNFNGKPYKGVDLLAGGVPCPPFSIAGKQLGKDDERDLFPEAIRLIKEIKPRAVMLENVRGFLDAGFDEYRNYILKSIEKLGYSVYVRLLNSSDYGVPQLRPRVGIVGIRKGECGVFDYPEGHSENTPTVGDVFSE
;
A
#
# COMPACT_ATOMS: atom_id res chain seq x y z
N MET A 1 15.20 7.73 5.59
CA MET A 1 14.59 7.67 4.23
C MET A 1 14.94 6.32 3.61
N ALA A 2 14.01 5.70 2.87
CA ALA A 2 14.21 4.36 2.29
C ALA A 2 15.13 4.32 1.05
N GLY A 3 15.76 5.42 0.66
CA GLY A 3 16.70 5.48 -0.47
C GLY A 3 16.07 5.54 -1.86
N PHE A 4 14.74 5.61 -1.96
CA PHE A 4 14.05 5.77 -3.26
C PHE A 4 14.00 7.24 -3.69
N VAL A 5 14.19 7.47 -4.99
CA VAL A 5 13.95 8.77 -5.62
C VAL A 5 12.48 8.85 -6.02
N HIS A 6 11.80 9.90 -5.59
CA HIS A 6 10.40 10.14 -5.91
C HIS A 6 10.23 10.54 -7.38
N VAL A 7 9.47 9.74 -8.14
CA VAL A 7 9.16 10.03 -9.56
C VAL A 7 7.83 10.76 -9.70
N ALA A 8 6.81 10.30 -8.99
CA ALA A 8 5.50 10.95 -8.90
C ALA A 8 4.77 10.52 -7.63
N LEU A 9 3.97 11.42 -7.08
CA LEU A 9 3.03 11.17 -6.00
C LEU A 9 1.66 11.65 -6.43
N VAL A 10 0.67 10.77 -6.40
CA VAL A 10 -0.72 11.08 -6.77
C VAL A 10 -1.53 11.19 -5.50
N GLU A 11 -2.16 12.33 -5.29
CA GLU A 11 -3.03 12.63 -4.17
C GLU A 11 -4.30 13.29 -4.69
N TYR A 12 -5.44 12.93 -4.14
CA TYR A 12 -6.74 13.42 -4.56
C TYR A 12 -7.11 14.75 -3.92
N GLU A 13 -6.85 14.88 -2.62
CA GLU A 13 -7.25 16.03 -1.82
C GLU A 13 -6.30 17.22 -2.05
N GLU A 14 -6.83 18.34 -2.49
CA GLU A 14 -6.05 19.54 -2.80
C GLU A 14 -5.28 20.06 -1.57
N GLU A 15 -5.90 20.02 -0.40
CA GLU A 15 -5.25 20.45 0.86
C GLU A 15 -4.02 19.60 1.15
N TYR A 16 -4.11 18.27 0.96
CA TYR A 16 -2.98 17.37 1.18
C TYR A 16 -1.90 17.55 0.11
N CYS A 17 -2.30 17.81 -1.14
CA CYS A 17 -1.37 18.18 -2.20
C CYS A 17 -0.56 19.42 -1.83
N ASN A 18 -1.21 20.44 -1.29
CA ASN A 18 -0.56 21.70 -0.88
C ASN A 18 0.40 21.48 0.29
N VAL A 19 0.01 20.68 1.28
CA VAL A 19 0.90 20.31 2.41
C VAL A 19 2.13 19.54 1.90
N LEU A 20 1.94 18.60 0.97
CA LEU A 20 3.04 17.84 0.38
C LEU A 20 4.02 18.74 -0.38
N LYS A 21 3.51 19.65 -1.22
CA LYS A 21 4.32 20.62 -1.98
C LYS A 21 5.07 21.59 -1.06
N LEU A 22 4.44 21.99 0.05
CA LEU A 22 5.08 22.86 1.03
C LEU A 22 6.25 22.16 1.74
N ASN A 23 6.04 20.92 2.17
CA ASN A 23 7.03 20.15 2.92
C ASN A 23 8.12 19.52 2.05
N ARG A 24 7.82 19.31 0.78
CA ARG A 24 8.70 18.63 -0.19
C ARG A 24 8.55 19.28 -1.57
N PRO A 25 9.07 20.50 -1.75
CA PRO A 25 8.90 21.26 -2.98
C PRO A 25 9.55 20.57 -4.21
N GLU A 26 10.51 19.69 -3.97
CA GLU A 26 11.18 18.91 -5.00
C GLU A 26 10.35 17.70 -5.50
N TRP A 27 9.26 17.35 -4.83
CA TRP A 27 8.43 16.21 -5.23
C TRP A 27 7.47 16.57 -6.35
N ASN A 28 7.33 15.67 -7.32
CA ASN A 28 6.31 15.76 -8.36
C ASN A 28 4.95 15.34 -7.81
N VAL A 29 4.25 16.26 -7.12
CA VAL A 29 2.92 16.04 -6.56
C VAL A 29 1.86 16.35 -7.60
N ILE A 30 1.12 15.33 -7.99
CA ILE A 30 0.03 15.36 -8.97
C ILE A 30 -1.30 15.33 -8.21
N CYS A 31 -1.97 16.48 -8.14
CA CYS A 31 -3.28 16.58 -7.49
C CYS A 31 -4.35 16.07 -8.46
N LYS A 32 -4.74 14.81 -8.30
CA LYS A 32 -5.65 14.15 -9.22
C LYS A 32 -6.25 12.88 -8.62
N ASP A 33 -7.50 12.60 -8.97
CA ASP A 33 -8.09 11.29 -8.71
C ASP A 33 -7.30 10.20 -9.45
N VAL A 34 -6.90 9.17 -8.73
CA VAL A 34 -6.13 8.04 -9.25
C VAL A 34 -6.85 7.33 -10.39
N ARG A 35 -8.17 7.34 -10.42
CA ARG A 35 -9.00 6.80 -11.51
C ARG A 35 -8.75 7.50 -12.84
N ASN A 36 -8.38 8.76 -12.80
CA ASN A 36 -8.06 9.58 -13.96
C ASN A 36 -6.55 9.70 -14.23
N PHE A 37 -5.72 9.03 -13.42
CA PHE A 37 -4.28 9.07 -13.57
C PHE A 37 -3.80 8.08 -14.63
N ASN A 38 -2.95 8.55 -15.55
CA ASN A 38 -2.33 7.71 -16.58
C ASN A 38 -0.95 7.22 -16.09
N GLY A 39 -0.83 5.93 -15.82
CA GLY A 39 0.40 5.31 -15.36
C GLY A 39 1.46 5.06 -16.44
N LYS A 40 1.07 5.07 -17.72
CA LYS A 40 1.96 4.68 -18.84
C LYS A 40 3.28 5.46 -18.93
N PRO A 41 3.34 6.79 -18.67
CA PRO A 41 4.58 7.55 -18.66
C PRO A 41 5.60 7.07 -17.61
N TYR A 42 5.15 6.36 -16.59
CA TYR A 42 5.96 5.86 -15.48
C TYR A 42 6.34 4.39 -15.62
N LYS A 43 6.25 3.85 -16.85
CA LYS A 43 6.53 2.44 -17.11
C LYS A 43 7.96 2.06 -16.71
N GLY A 44 8.07 1.00 -15.91
CA GLY A 44 9.35 0.40 -15.54
C GLY A 44 10.02 1.03 -14.31
N VAL A 45 9.30 1.88 -13.54
CA VAL A 45 9.82 2.34 -12.23
C VAL A 45 10.14 1.15 -11.32
N ASP A 46 11.03 1.36 -10.37
CA ASP A 46 11.43 0.29 -9.45
C ASP A 46 10.30 -0.10 -8.50
N LEU A 47 9.59 0.88 -7.96
CA LEU A 47 8.55 0.66 -6.95
C LEU A 47 7.27 1.45 -7.27
N LEU A 48 6.14 0.76 -7.25
CA LEU A 48 4.81 1.35 -7.11
C LEU A 48 4.32 1.08 -5.68
N ALA A 49 4.13 2.14 -4.89
CA ALA A 49 3.63 2.03 -3.52
C ALA A 49 2.31 2.77 -3.36
N GLY A 50 1.42 2.28 -2.47
CA GLY A 50 0.17 2.95 -2.16
C GLY A 50 -0.57 2.37 -0.96
N GLY A 51 -1.19 3.25 -0.16
CA GLY A 51 -2.20 2.88 0.83
C GLY A 51 -3.57 2.85 0.15
N VAL A 52 -4.02 1.67 -0.26
CA VAL A 52 -5.26 1.53 -1.01
C VAL A 52 -6.45 1.56 -0.04
N PRO A 53 -7.41 2.49 -0.17
CA PRO A 53 -8.60 2.47 0.65
C PRO A 53 -9.35 1.15 0.53
N CYS A 54 -9.71 0.58 1.68
CA CYS A 54 -10.56 -0.60 1.73
C CYS A 54 -11.97 -0.15 2.13
N PRO A 55 -12.99 -0.49 1.35
CA PRO A 55 -14.36 -0.18 1.74
C PRO A 55 -14.64 -0.76 3.13
N PRO A 56 -15.32 -0.03 4.03
CA PRO A 56 -15.73 -0.58 5.28
C PRO A 56 -16.74 -1.71 5.00
N PHE A 57 -16.33 -2.94 5.21
CA PHE A 57 -17.28 -4.03 5.35
C PHE A 57 -17.96 -3.84 6.70
N SER A 58 -18.94 -2.95 6.74
CA SER A 58 -19.82 -2.86 7.88
C SER A 58 -20.56 -4.20 7.98
N ILE A 59 -20.51 -4.77 9.16
CA ILE A 59 -21.24 -5.98 9.60
C ILE A 59 -22.76 -5.88 9.33
N ALA A 60 -23.27 -4.76 8.86
CA ALA A 60 -24.65 -4.49 8.49
C ALA A 60 -24.91 -4.79 7.00
N GLY A 61 -24.76 -6.05 6.60
CA GLY A 61 -25.67 -6.70 5.65
C GLY A 61 -25.74 -6.26 4.20
N LYS A 62 -24.75 -5.59 3.60
CA LYS A 62 -24.68 -5.44 2.14
C LYS A 62 -23.25 -5.73 1.67
N GLN A 63 -23.06 -6.87 1.01
CA GLN A 63 -21.86 -7.27 0.30
C GLN A 63 -21.66 -6.37 -0.94
N LEU A 64 -21.33 -5.11 -0.74
CA LEU A 64 -21.02 -4.15 -1.81
C LEU A 64 -19.53 -4.16 -2.20
N GLY A 65 -18.80 -5.22 -1.88
CA GLY A 65 -17.34 -5.28 -2.03
C GLY A 65 -16.78 -5.02 -3.43
N LYS A 66 -17.56 -5.21 -4.50
CA LYS A 66 -17.11 -4.95 -5.88
C LYS A 66 -17.64 -3.65 -6.47
N ASP A 67 -18.67 -3.05 -5.88
CA ASP A 67 -19.40 -1.90 -6.42
C ASP A 67 -19.30 -0.67 -5.49
N ASP A 68 -18.38 -0.69 -4.51
CA ASP A 68 -18.14 0.47 -3.65
C ASP A 68 -17.20 1.45 -4.36
N GLU A 69 -17.67 2.68 -4.61
CA GLU A 69 -16.88 3.74 -5.25
C GLU A 69 -15.57 4.07 -4.51
N ARG A 70 -15.45 3.67 -3.25
CA ARG A 70 -14.24 3.84 -2.44
C ARG A 70 -13.22 2.74 -2.65
N ASP A 71 -13.59 1.65 -3.34
CA ASP A 71 -12.66 0.58 -3.67
C ASP A 71 -11.69 1.02 -4.77
N LEU A 72 -10.44 1.19 -4.40
CA LEU A 72 -9.37 1.56 -5.33
C LEU A 72 -8.41 0.41 -5.66
N PHE A 73 -8.68 -0.82 -5.24
CA PHE A 73 -7.89 -1.99 -5.68
C PHE A 73 -7.95 -2.23 -7.19
N PRO A 74 -9.09 -2.08 -7.89
CA PRO A 74 -9.12 -2.15 -9.34
C PRO A 74 -8.19 -1.15 -10.01
N GLU A 75 -8.08 0.06 -9.46
CA GLU A 75 -7.18 1.09 -9.96
C GLU A 75 -5.70 0.76 -9.67
N ALA A 76 -5.40 0.22 -8.50
CA ALA A 76 -4.06 -0.27 -8.18
C ALA A 76 -3.63 -1.36 -9.19
N ILE A 77 -4.50 -2.33 -9.48
CA ILE A 77 -4.25 -3.39 -10.47
C ILE A 77 -4.08 -2.81 -11.87
N ARG A 78 -4.89 -1.82 -12.27
CA ARG A 78 -4.75 -1.10 -13.54
C ARG A 78 -3.38 -0.43 -13.64
N LEU A 79 -2.97 0.28 -12.60
CA LEU A 79 -1.68 0.96 -12.55
C LEU A 79 -0.51 -0.03 -12.57
N ILE A 80 -0.59 -1.15 -11.87
CA ILE A 80 0.43 -2.21 -11.97
C ILE A 80 0.57 -2.70 -13.41
N LYS A 81 -0.55 -2.89 -14.12
CA LYS A 81 -0.55 -3.32 -15.54
C LYS A 81 0.06 -2.27 -16.47
N GLU A 82 -0.23 -0.98 -16.26
CA GLU A 82 0.26 0.12 -17.08
C GLU A 82 1.74 0.41 -16.82
N ILE A 83 2.11 0.53 -15.55
CA ILE A 83 3.44 0.94 -15.08
C ILE A 83 4.43 -0.22 -15.18
N LYS A 84 4.00 -1.45 -14.93
CA LYS A 84 4.86 -2.64 -14.86
C LYS A 84 6.08 -2.41 -13.98
N PRO A 85 5.92 -1.99 -12.72
CA PRO A 85 7.03 -1.73 -11.81
C PRO A 85 7.82 -3.02 -11.53
N ARG A 86 9.05 -2.90 -11.03
CA ARG A 86 9.83 -4.07 -10.58
C ARG A 86 9.26 -4.65 -9.29
N ALA A 87 8.77 -3.78 -8.41
CA ALA A 87 8.10 -4.16 -7.18
C ALA A 87 6.81 -3.34 -6.96
N VAL A 88 5.87 -3.95 -6.26
CA VAL A 88 4.62 -3.34 -5.79
C VAL A 88 4.59 -3.42 -4.27
N MET A 89 4.17 -2.37 -3.59
CA MET A 89 3.95 -2.36 -2.14
C MET A 89 2.62 -1.68 -1.86
N LEU A 90 1.63 -2.46 -1.45
CA LEU A 90 0.31 -1.94 -1.05
C LEU A 90 0.13 -2.14 0.45
N GLU A 91 -0.50 -1.17 1.09
CA GLU A 91 -0.83 -1.21 2.52
C GLU A 91 -2.35 -1.25 2.70
N ASN A 92 -2.79 -1.97 3.73
CA ASN A 92 -4.19 -1.98 4.12
C ASN A 92 -4.34 -2.20 5.62
N VAL A 93 -5.55 -2.01 6.12
CA VAL A 93 -5.91 -2.27 7.52
C VAL A 93 -5.99 -3.77 7.81
N ARG A 94 -5.85 -4.16 9.10
CA ARG A 94 -5.91 -5.56 9.55
C ARG A 94 -7.16 -6.28 9.05
N GLY A 95 -8.32 -5.59 9.03
CA GLY A 95 -9.59 -6.16 8.59
C GLY A 95 -9.56 -6.76 7.18
N PHE A 96 -8.60 -6.39 6.34
CA PHE A 96 -8.39 -7.01 5.04
C PHE A 96 -8.10 -8.52 5.12
N LEU A 97 -7.66 -9.02 6.28
CA LEU A 97 -7.41 -10.45 6.52
C LEU A 97 -8.61 -11.19 7.13
N ASP A 98 -9.70 -10.49 7.44
CA ASP A 98 -10.90 -11.14 8.02
C ASP A 98 -11.54 -12.09 7.01
N ALA A 99 -12.15 -13.17 7.50
CA ALA A 99 -12.71 -14.23 6.66
C ALA A 99 -13.76 -13.74 5.66
N GLY A 100 -14.50 -12.67 5.99
CA GLY A 100 -15.47 -12.05 5.08
C GLY A 100 -14.85 -11.44 3.82
N PHE A 101 -13.52 -11.27 3.80
CA PHE A 101 -12.77 -10.73 2.66
C PHE A 101 -12.07 -11.80 1.83
N ASP A 102 -12.15 -13.07 2.19
CA ASP A 102 -11.34 -14.12 1.56
C ASP A 102 -11.50 -14.17 0.05
N GLU A 103 -12.72 -14.12 -0.46
CA GLU A 103 -12.96 -14.17 -1.91
C GLU A 103 -12.40 -12.93 -2.61
N TYR A 104 -12.65 -11.75 -2.05
CA TYR A 104 -12.19 -10.50 -2.63
C TYR A 104 -10.67 -10.37 -2.53
N ARG A 105 -10.07 -10.69 -1.38
CA ARG A 105 -8.63 -10.75 -1.20
C ARG A 105 -7.98 -11.70 -2.22
N ASN A 106 -8.52 -12.90 -2.37
CA ASN A 106 -8.03 -13.87 -3.34
C ASN A 106 -8.13 -13.35 -4.77
N TYR A 107 -9.19 -12.63 -5.11
CA TYR A 107 -9.32 -11.98 -6.42
C TYR A 107 -8.20 -10.96 -6.66
N ILE A 108 -7.91 -10.09 -5.69
CA ILE A 108 -6.85 -9.09 -5.77
C ILE A 108 -5.49 -9.75 -5.96
N LEU A 109 -5.13 -10.68 -5.06
CA LEU A 109 -3.82 -11.34 -5.08
C LEU A 109 -3.61 -12.09 -6.41
N LYS A 110 -4.59 -12.88 -6.84
CA LYS A 110 -4.55 -13.59 -8.14
C LYS A 110 -4.46 -12.64 -9.33
N SER A 111 -5.07 -11.46 -9.23
CA SER A 111 -4.98 -10.45 -10.30
C SER A 111 -3.55 -9.91 -10.43
N ILE A 112 -2.87 -9.65 -9.33
CA ILE A 112 -1.47 -9.23 -9.32
C ILE A 112 -0.56 -10.37 -9.80
N GLU A 113 -0.80 -11.60 -9.37
CA GLU A 113 -0.05 -12.79 -9.83
C GLU A 113 -0.17 -13.00 -11.34
N LYS A 114 -1.36 -12.82 -11.92
CA LYS A 114 -1.61 -12.90 -13.37
C LYS A 114 -0.85 -11.83 -14.16
N LEU A 115 -0.49 -10.71 -13.54
CA LEU A 115 0.36 -9.69 -14.14
C LEU A 115 1.85 -10.03 -14.08
N GLY A 116 2.22 -11.21 -13.56
CA GLY A 116 3.59 -11.71 -13.55
C GLY A 116 4.37 -11.43 -12.26
N TYR A 117 3.67 -11.21 -11.15
CA TYR A 117 4.31 -10.98 -9.84
C TYR A 117 4.22 -12.22 -8.94
N SER A 118 5.22 -12.42 -8.10
CA SER A 118 5.12 -13.24 -6.90
C SER A 118 4.61 -12.37 -5.77
N VAL A 119 3.52 -12.78 -5.09
CA VAL A 119 2.85 -11.95 -4.09
C VAL A 119 3.05 -12.50 -2.69
N TYR A 120 3.39 -11.61 -1.77
CA TYR A 120 3.63 -11.88 -0.36
C TYR A 120 2.69 -11.01 0.47
N VAL A 121 2.06 -11.61 1.48
CA VAL A 121 1.13 -10.91 2.38
C VAL A 121 1.53 -11.17 3.81
N ARG A 122 1.66 -10.12 4.62
CA ARG A 122 1.97 -10.24 6.05
C ARG A 122 1.26 -9.18 6.85
N LEU A 123 0.77 -9.54 8.03
CA LEU A 123 0.34 -8.60 9.04
C LEU A 123 1.58 -8.11 9.79
N LEU A 124 1.76 -6.81 9.83
CA LEU A 124 2.85 -6.13 10.53
C LEU A 124 2.24 -5.24 11.61
N ASN A 125 2.88 -5.17 12.76
CA ASN A 125 2.49 -4.25 13.82
C ASN A 125 3.61 -3.24 14.04
N SER A 126 3.32 -1.95 13.99
CA SER A 126 4.34 -0.90 14.09
C SER A 126 5.17 -0.98 15.37
N SER A 127 4.57 -1.47 16.48
CA SER A 127 5.27 -1.68 17.74
C SER A 127 6.44 -2.65 17.62
N ASP A 128 6.34 -3.66 16.75
CA ASP A 128 7.37 -4.69 16.56
C ASP A 128 8.61 -4.13 15.82
N TYR A 129 8.52 -2.88 15.34
CA TYR A 129 9.57 -2.17 14.61
C TYR A 129 10.00 -0.88 15.30
N GLY A 130 9.83 -0.80 16.62
CA GLY A 130 10.32 0.30 17.44
C GLY A 130 9.44 1.57 17.43
N VAL A 131 8.21 1.49 16.89
CA VAL A 131 7.26 2.60 16.97
C VAL A 131 6.38 2.43 18.21
N PRO A 132 6.25 3.43 19.09
CA PRO A 132 5.43 3.35 20.31
C PRO A 132 3.92 3.43 19.99
N GLN A 133 3.45 2.58 19.10
CA GLN A 133 2.06 2.55 18.64
C GLN A 133 1.62 1.14 18.26
N LEU A 134 0.53 0.68 18.85
CA LEU A 134 -0.16 -0.54 18.41
C LEU A 134 -0.95 -0.24 17.13
N ARG A 135 -0.30 -0.43 15.98
CA ARG A 135 -0.88 -0.14 14.66
C ARG A 135 -0.67 -1.32 13.72
N PRO A 136 -1.56 -2.32 13.75
CA PRO A 136 -1.48 -3.44 12.82
C PRO A 136 -1.85 -2.98 11.40
N ARG A 137 -1.02 -3.39 10.42
CA ARG A 137 -1.22 -3.13 8.99
C ARG A 137 -0.86 -4.35 8.17
N VAL A 138 -1.62 -4.57 7.11
CA VAL A 138 -1.33 -5.62 6.15
C VAL A 138 -0.44 -5.04 5.05
N GLY A 139 0.75 -5.61 4.93
CA GLY A 139 1.62 -5.36 3.78
C GLY A 139 1.30 -6.38 2.68
N ILE A 140 1.14 -5.89 1.46
CA ILE A 140 1.01 -6.71 0.25
C ILE A 140 2.17 -6.33 -0.65
N VAL A 141 3.14 -7.23 -0.82
CA VAL A 141 4.31 -6.99 -1.66
C VAL A 141 4.26 -7.90 -2.87
N GLY A 142 4.38 -7.31 -4.06
CA GLY A 142 4.50 -8.03 -5.31
C GLY A 142 5.88 -7.82 -5.91
N ILE A 143 6.64 -8.89 -6.16
CA ILE A 143 7.92 -8.84 -6.86
C ILE A 143 7.73 -9.40 -8.26
N ARG A 144 8.12 -8.64 -9.29
CA ARG A 144 8.01 -9.10 -10.67
C ARG A 144 8.90 -10.33 -10.89
N LYS A 145 8.35 -11.38 -11.47
CA LYS A 145 9.07 -12.63 -11.73
C LYS A 145 10.29 -12.36 -12.60
N GLY A 146 11.43 -12.92 -12.19
CA GLY A 146 12.72 -12.75 -12.88
C GLY A 146 13.55 -11.54 -12.41
N GLU A 147 13.05 -10.70 -11.49
CA GLU A 147 13.80 -9.50 -11.06
C GLU A 147 14.81 -9.77 -9.95
N CYS A 148 14.50 -10.47 -8.93
CA CYS A 148 15.44 -10.83 -7.88
C CYS A 148 14.95 -12.01 -7.05
N GLY A 149 15.81 -12.46 -6.15
CA GLY A 149 15.61 -13.60 -5.30
C GLY A 149 14.35 -13.57 -4.43
N VAL A 150 14.32 -14.39 -3.43
CA VAL A 150 13.19 -14.51 -2.51
C VAL A 150 13.06 -13.22 -1.71
N PHE A 151 11.86 -12.63 -1.69
CA PHE A 151 11.50 -11.54 -0.78
C PHE A 151 11.03 -12.15 0.53
N ASP A 152 11.48 -11.58 1.64
CA ASP A 152 10.90 -11.82 2.96
C ASP A 152 10.70 -10.49 3.69
N TYR A 153 9.73 -10.47 4.59
CA TYR A 153 9.50 -9.32 5.45
C TYR A 153 10.57 -9.29 6.56
N PRO A 154 10.99 -8.09 6.98
CA PRO A 154 11.89 -7.98 8.13
C PRO A 154 11.25 -8.61 9.36
N GLU A 155 12.08 -9.22 10.20
CA GLU A 155 11.63 -9.71 11.50
C GLU A 155 11.34 -8.55 12.45
N GLY A 156 10.25 -8.67 13.20
CA GLY A 156 9.90 -7.71 14.25
C GLY A 156 10.57 -8.07 15.59
N HIS A 157 10.75 -7.07 16.44
CA HIS A 157 11.36 -7.19 17.78
C HIS A 157 10.36 -6.77 18.84
N SER A 158 9.33 -7.61 19.09
CA SER A 158 8.24 -7.30 20.05
C SER A 158 8.68 -7.17 21.49
N GLU A 159 9.82 -7.74 21.88
CA GLU A 159 10.38 -7.71 23.24
C GLU A 159 10.96 -6.35 23.66
N ASN A 160 11.25 -5.47 22.71
CA ASN A 160 11.85 -4.14 22.94
C ASN A 160 10.94 -3.01 22.40
N THR A 161 9.64 -3.20 22.49
CA THR A 161 8.70 -2.15 22.05
C THR A 161 8.74 -0.96 23.00
N PRO A 162 9.13 0.23 22.53
CA PRO A 162 9.13 1.43 23.37
C PRO A 162 7.69 1.83 23.69
N THR A 163 7.47 2.38 24.87
CA THR A 163 6.22 3.03 25.22
C THR A 163 6.26 4.52 24.83
N VAL A 164 5.09 5.15 24.79
CA VAL A 164 5.00 6.60 24.59
C VAL A 164 5.77 7.35 25.70
N GLY A 165 5.72 6.82 26.93
CA GLY A 165 6.46 7.37 28.06
C GLY A 165 7.98 7.34 27.85
N ASP A 166 8.52 6.26 27.31
CA ASP A 166 9.96 6.14 27.03
C ASP A 166 10.43 7.19 26.03
N VAL A 167 9.63 7.45 24.98
CA VAL A 167 9.98 8.43 23.92
C VAL A 167 9.91 9.88 24.43
N PHE A 168 9.05 10.19 25.39
CA PHE A 168 8.92 11.55 25.95
C PHE A 168 9.77 11.77 27.20
N SER A 169 10.52 10.76 27.66
CA SER A 169 11.41 10.87 28.85
C SER A 169 12.84 11.26 28.47
N GLU A 170 13.17 11.36 27.20
CA GLU A 170 14.43 11.86 26.65
C GLU A 170 14.35 13.37 26.39
#